data_b3dee7ca08f3ce4920914e53180236bc
#
_entry.id   b3dee7ca08f3ce4920914e53180236bc
#
_cell.length_a   1.000
_cell.length_b   1.000
_cell.length_c   1.000
_cell.angle_alpha   90.00
_cell.angle_beta   90.00
_cell.angle_gamma   90.00
#
_symmetry.space_group_name_H-M   'P 1'
#
loop_
_entity.id
_entity.type
_entity.pdbx_description
1 polymer ?
#
loop_
_entity_poly.entity_id
_entity_poly.type
_entity_poly.pdbx_seq_one_letter_code
_entity_poly.pdbx_strand_id
1 'polypeptide(L)'
;MPFLAGWLDEGDFRTLGYPGIFLANFLGTATVFVPVPGLTAAGQTLIVVGSRTLWDPGVVLAGAAGMTLAESTAYLTGAVARGVSEERKVPLRGRLGEGLRRAAGWVDWLMARYGFVPLLVLSAIPNPLFEFAGITAGAVRMNFWRFLVAVAIGKTTRVILLVIIGQALLDAFEIG
;
A
#
# COMPACT_ATOMS: atom_id res chain seq x y z
N MET A 1 -13.17 4.23 -21.70
CA MET A 1 -12.59 2.89 -21.42
C MET A 1 -13.71 1.94 -21.02
N PRO A 2 -14.37 1.23 -21.94
CA PRO A 2 -15.55 0.42 -21.62
C PRO A 2 -15.24 -0.98 -21.10
N PHE A 3 -13.98 -1.39 -21.01
CA PHE A 3 -13.62 -2.78 -20.73
C PHE A 3 -13.71 -3.20 -19.25
N LEU A 4 -13.66 -2.27 -18.32
CA LEU A 4 -13.79 -2.57 -16.88
C LEU A 4 -15.21 -2.28 -16.34
N ALA A 5 -16.01 -1.49 -17.02
CA ALA A 5 -17.37 -1.16 -16.60
C ALA A 5 -18.38 -2.31 -16.80
N GLY A 6 -18.04 -3.32 -17.58
CA GLY A 6 -18.92 -4.46 -17.86
C GLY A 6 -18.78 -5.64 -16.92
N TRP A 7 -17.83 -5.60 -15.98
CA TRP A 7 -17.56 -6.73 -15.05
C TRP A 7 -18.02 -6.46 -13.61
N LEU A 8 -18.36 -5.20 -13.29
CA LEU A 8 -18.84 -4.83 -11.95
C LEU A 8 -20.11 -4.01 -12.14
N ASP A 9 -21.24 -4.64 -11.89
CA ASP A 9 -22.54 -3.97 -11.86
C ASP A 9 -22.70 -3.22 -10.52
N GLU A 10 -23.48 -2.13 -10.49
CA GLU A 10 -23.71 -1.35 -9.23
C GLU A 10 -24.24 -2.24 -8.09
N GLY A 11 -24.92 -3.33 -8.43
CA GLY A 11 -25.36 -4.34 -7.49
C GLY A 11 -24.22 -5.11 -6.80
N ASP A 12 -23.12 -5.35 -7.52
CA ASP A 12 -21.97 -6.09 -6.99
C ASP A 12 -21.18 -5.27 -5.97
N PHE A 13 -21.12 -3.95 -6.13
CA PHE A 13 -20.49 -3.05 -5.16
C PHE A 13 -21.22 -3.03 -3.81
N ARG A 14 -22.55 -3.15 -3.82
CA ARG A 14 -23.35 -3.26 -2.58
C ARG A 14 -23.17 -4.61 -1.89
N THR A 15 -22.97 -5.67 -2.67
CA THR A 15 -22.80 -7.05 -2.15
C THR A 15 -21.40 -7.28 -1.62
N LEU A 16 -20.38 -6.68 -2.25
CA LEU A 16 -18.97 -6.81 -1.82
C LEU A 16 -18.66 -5.98 -0.57
N GLY A 17 -19.32 -4.82 -0.37
CA GLY A 17 -19.17 -4.00 0.83
C GLY A 17 -17.73 -3.81 1.32
N TYR A 18 -17.52 -3.84 2.63
CA TYR A 18 -16.20 -3.72 3.24
C TYR A 18 -15.20 -4.83 2.83
N PRO A 19 -15.60 -6.12 2.70
CA PRO A 19 -14.70 -7.15 2.18
C PRO A 19 -14.18 -6.87 0.79
N GLY A 20 -15.01 -6.32 -0.10
CA GLY A 20 -14.59 -5.95 -1.45
C GLY A 20 -13.58 -4.81 -1.45
N ILE A 21 -13.80 -3.78 -0.64
CA ILE A 21 -12.84 -2.68 -0.45
C ILE A 21 -11.51 -3.22 0.09
N PHE A 22 -11.56 -4.09 1.10
CA PHE A 22 -10.37 -4.72 1.67
C PHE A 22 -9.59 -5.51 0.62
N LEU A 23 -10.25 -6.42 -0.08
CA LEU A 23 -9.62 -7.31 -1.07
C LEU A 23 -9.03 -6.53 -2.26
N ALA A 24 -9.78 -5.56 -2.80
CA ALA A 24 -9.29 -4.76 -3.92
C ALA A 24 -8.05 -3.94 -3.54
N ASN A 25 -8.03 -3.37 -2.33
CA ASN A 25 -6.88 -2.61 -1.84
C ASN A 25 -5.71 -3.52 -1.44
N PHE A 26 -5.98 -4.70 -0.89
CA PHE A 26 -4.97 -5.72 -0.63
C PHE A 26 -4.31 -6.16 -1.94
N LEU A 27 -5.09 -6.60 -2.91
CA LEU A 27 -4.57 -7.07 -4.19
C LEU A 27 -3.89 -5.95 -4.97
N GLY A 28 -4.48 -4.75 -5.01
CA GLY A 28 -3.91 -3.58 -5.68
C GLY A 28 -2.57 -3.14 -5.11
N THR A 29 -2.34 -3.37 -3.82
CA THR A 29 -1.07 -3.06 -3.14
C THR A 29 -0.10 -4.23 -3.17
N ALA A 30 -0.58 -5.49 -3.11
CA ALA A 30 0.27 -6.68 -3.12
C ALA A 30 0.96 -6.94 -4.48
N THR A 31 0.49 -6.31 -5.57
CA THR A 31 1.06 -6.43 -6.92
C THR A 31 2.35 -5.65 -7.14
N VAL A 32 3.17 -5.52 -6.10
CA VAL A 32 4.47 -4.81 -6.13
C VAL A 32 5.40 -5.31 -7.22
N PHE A 33 5.38 -6.62 -7.48
CA PHE A 33 6.27 -7.25 -8.46
C PHE A 33 5.72 -7.25 -9.90
N VAL A 34 4.41 -7.13 -10.04
CA VAL A 34 3.72 -7.05 -11.34
C VAL A 34 2.69 -5.93 -11.23
N PRO A 35 3.10 -4.68 -11.49
CA PRO A 35 2.18 -3.55 -11.38
C PRO A 35 1.02 -3.74 -12.35
N VAL A 36 -0.17 -3.92 -11.83
CA VAL A 36 -1.42 -3.88 -12.58
C VAL A 36 -2.06 -2.51 -12.31
N PRO A 37 -1.76 -1.49 -13.13
CA PRO A 37 -2.13 -0.11 -12.84
C PRO A 37 -3.63 0.08 -12.60
N GLY A 38 -4.46 -0.68 -13.29
CA GLY A 38 -5.91 -0.66 -13.15
C GLY A 38 -6.39 -1.15 -11.78
N LEU A 39 -5.72 -2.11 -11.18
CA LEU A 39 -6.15 -2.72 -9.92
C LEU A 39 -5.96 -1.77 -8.72
N THR A 40 -4.85 -1.04 -8.70
CA THR A 40 -4.63 -0.01 -7.68
C THR A 40 -5.66 1.12 -7.80
N ALA A 41 -5.91 1.57 -9.03
CA ALA A 41 -6.93 2.59 -9.29
C ALA A 41 -8.33 2.10 -8.88
N ALA A 42 -8.70 0.86 -9.22
CA ALA A 42 -9.97 0.26 -8.83
C ALA A 42 -10.14 0.21 -7.30
N GLY A 43 -9.11 -0.20 -6.56
CA GLY A 43 -9.14 -0.20 -5.09
C GLY A 43 -9.38 1.19 -4.50
N GLN A 44 -8.73 2.23 -5.05
CA GLN A 44 -8.92 3.60 -4.61
C GLN A 44 -10.31 4.15 -4.98
N THR A 45 -10.81 3.84 -6.17
CA THR A 45 -12.17 4.20 -6.59
C THR A 45 -13.21 3.56 -5.66
N LEU A 46 -13.02 2.29 -5.29
CA LEU A 46 -13.92 1.60 -4.35
C LEU A 46 -13.95 2.27 -2.97
N ILE A 47 -12.85 2.84 -2.50
CA ILE A 47 -12.84 3.64 -1.25
C ILE A 47 -13.73 4.88 -1.42
N VAL A 48 -13.54 5.65 -2.49
CA VAL A 48 -14.28 6.90 -2.71
C VAL A 48 -15.76 6.66 -2.94
N VAL A 49 -16.12 5.70 -3.79
CA VAL A 49 -17.52 5.34 -4.07
C VAL A 49 -18.17 4.67 -2.86
N GLY A 50 -17.43 3.77 -2.20
CA GLY A 50 -17.91 3.08 -1.01
C GLY A 50 -18.22 4.03 0.14
N SER A 51 -17.49 5.12 0.29
CA SER A 51 -17.74 6.11 1.34
C SER A 51 -19.05 6.89 1.15
N ARG A 52 -19.67 6.87 -0.03
CA ARG A 52 -21.01 7.45 -0.24
C ARG A 52 -22.16 6.52 0.16
N THR A 53 -21.91 5.22 0.22
CA THR A 53 -22.97 4.22 0.43
C THR A 53 -22.80 3.43 1.73
N LEU A 54 -21.61 3.42 2.28
CA LEU A 54 -21.24 2.69 3.50
C LEU A 54 -20.80 3.69 4.58
N TRP A 55 -20.69 3.21 5.80
CA TRP A 55 -20.19 4.01 6.91
C TRP A 55 -18.68 4.30 6.74
N ASP A 56 -18.31 5.59 6.68
CA ASP A 56 -16.95 6.07 6.37
C ASP A 56 -15.85 5.42 7.23
N PRO A 57 -15.97 5.32 8.56
CA PRO A 57 -14.93 4.69 9.36
C PRO A 57 -14.72 3.21 9.01
N GLY A 58 -15.78 2.48 8.60
CA GLY A 58 -15.69 1.11 8.12
C GLY A 58 -14.94 1.02 6.79
N VAL A 59 -15.18 1.95 5.87
CA VAL A 59 -14.45 2.07 4.58
C VAL A 59 -12.98 2.35 4.83
N VAL A 60 -12.68 3.29 5.75
CA VAL A 60 -11.30 3.62 6.13
C VAL A 60 -10.59 2.42 6.72
N LEU A 61 -11.21 1.71 7.65
CA LEU A 61 -10.62 0.51 8.26
C LEU A 61 -10.38 -0.60 7.24
N ALA A 62 -11.36 -0.90 6.38
CA ALA A 62 -11.24 -1.94 5.36
C ALA A 62 -10.13 -1.63 4.36
N GLY A 63 -10.10 -0.41 3.81
CA GLY A 63 -9.08 0.03 2.85
C GLY A 63 -7.68 0.04 3.47
N ALA A 64 -7.53 0.65 4.64
CA ALA A 64 -6.25 0.74 5.34
C ALA A 64 -5.72 -0.64 5.76
N ALA A 65 -6.59 -1.54 6.25
CA ALA A 65 -6.21 -2.89 6.62
C ALA A 65 -5.73 -3.69 5.40
N GLY A 66 -6.46 -3.63 4.27
CA GLY A 66 -6.05 -4.28 3.03
C GLY A 66 -4.67 -3.83 2.56
N MET A 67 -4.44 -2.52 2.47
CA MET A 67 -3.15 -1.95 2.09
C MET A 67 -2.04 -2.33 3.08
N THR A 68 -2.30 -2.28 4.38
CA THR A 68 -1.30 -2.57 5.43
C THR A 68 -0.85 -4.03 5.39
N LEU A 69 -1.80 -4.96 5.22
CA LEU A 69 -1.49 -6.38 5.11
C LEU A 69 -0.71 -6.68 3.83
N ALA A 70 -1.03 -6.01 2.72
CA ALA A 70 -0.27 -6.15 1.49
C ALA A 70 1.19 -5.70 1.65
N GLU A 71 1.44 -4.59 2.33
CA GLU A 71 2.80 -4.12 2.62
C GLU A 71 3.58 -5.07 3.53
N SER A 72 2.88 -5.80 4.41
CA SER A 72 3.51 -6.85 5.22
C SER A 72 4.09 -7.97 4.36
N THR A 73 3.50 -8.27 3.19
CA THR A 73 4.05 -9.25 2.24
C THR A 73 5.35 -8.76 1.62
N ALA A 74 5.44 -7.46 1.30
CA ALA A 74 6.67 -6.84 0.79
C ALA A 74 7.79 -6.89 1.85
N TYR A 75 7.47 -6.58 3.11
CA TYR A 75 8.42 -6.71 4.22
C TYR A 75 8.92 -8.15 4.37
N LEU A 76 8.03 -9.14 4.39
CA LEU A 76 8.40 -10.56 4.51
C LEU A 76 9.26 -11.00 3.34
N THR A 77 8.96 -10.56 2.13
CA THR A 77 9.78 -10.84 0.95
C THR A 77 11.20 -10.32 1.12
N GLY A 78 11.37 -9.09 1.60
CA GLY A 78 12.68 -8.51 1.89
C GLY A 78 13.45 -9.28 2.97
N ALA A 79 12.77 -9.68 4.04
CA ALA A 79 13.37 -10.46 5.14
C ALA A 79 13.82 -11.86 4.67
N VAL A 80 13.00 -12.54 3.86
CA VAL A 80 13.33 -13.86 3.29
C VAL A 80 14.47 -13.75 2.28
N ALA A 81 14.42 -12.76 1.36
CA ALA A 81 15.46 -12.56 0.36
C ALA A 81 16.85 -12.36 1.01
N ARG A 82 16.89 -11.63 2.12
CA ARG A 82 18.12 -11.48 2.89
C ARG A 82 18.56 -12.78 3.53
N GLY A 83 17.67 -13.52 4.18
CA GLY A 83 18.00 -14.83 4.79
C GLY A 83 18.62 -15.78 3.77
N VAL A 84 17.99 -15.92 2.59
CA VAL A 84 18.52 -16.77 1.50
C VAL A 84 19.88 -16.26 1.00
N SER A 85 20.07 -14.95 0.90
CA SER A 85 21.35 -14.37 0.47
C SER A 85 22.47 -14.61 1.48
N GLU A 86 22.17 -14.54 2.77
CA GLU A 86 23.13 -14.83 3.85
C GLU A 86 23.51 -16.33 3.90
N GLU A 87 22.52 -17.23 3.81
CA GLU A 87 22.75 -18.69 3.84
C GLU A 87 23.50 -19.21 2.61
N ARG A 88 23.13 -18.71 1.43
CA ARG A 88 23.71 -19.17 0.15
C ARG A 88 24.97 -18.40 -0.25
N LYS A 89 25.39 -17.38 0.51
CA LYS A 89 26.50 -16.47 0.16
C LYS A 89 26.37 -15.92 -1.27
N VAL A 90 25.13 -15.78 -1.78
CA VAL A 90 24.87 -15.23 -3.10
C VAL A 90 24.88 -13.71 -2.99
N PRO A 91 25.91 -13.03 -3.49
CA PRO A 91 25.88 -11.57 -3.50
C PRO A 91 24.78 -11.12 -4.46
N LEU A 92 23.88 -10.26 -3.99
CA LEU A 92 22.96 -9.54 -4.87
C LEU A 92 23.83 -8.64 -5.79
N ARG A 93 24.26 -9.20 -6.93
CA ARG A 93 25.11 -8.53 -7.92
C ARG A 93 24.24 -7.84 -8.98
N GLY A 94 24.77 -6.77 -9.58
CA GLY A 94 24.14 -6.02 -10.63
C GLY A 94 23.37 -4.78 -10.15
N ARG A 95 22.75 -4.07 -11.11
CA ARG A 95 22.05 -2.80 -10.89
C ARG A 95 20.96 -2.88 -9.81
N LEU A 96 20.24 -4.00 -9.75
CA LEU A 96 19.23 -4.27 -8.72
C LEU A 96 19.83 -4.38 -7.32
N GLY A 97 20.93 -5.10 -7.16
CA GLY A 97 21.62 -5.23 -5.87
C GLY A 97 22.23 -3.91 -5.37
N GLU A 98 22.73 -3.07 -6.29
CA GLU A 98 23.21 -1.74 -5.95
C GLU A 98 22.08 -0.80 -5.57
N GLY A 99 20.95 -0.82 -6.30
CA GLY A 99 19.77 -0.05 -6.00
C GLY A 99 19.20 -0.39 -4.62
N LEU A 100 19.08 -1.68 -4.30
CA LEU A 100 18.63 -2.15 -2.99
C LEU A 100 19.58 -1.74 -1.87
N ARG A 101 20.90 -1.82 -2.08
CA ARG A 101 21.89 -1.39 -1.07
C ARG A 101 21.83 0.12 -0.82
N ARG A 102 21.66 0.93 -1.88
CA ARG A 102 21.52 2.39 -1.75
C ARG A 102 20.21 2.73 -1.03
N ALA A 103 19.11 2.09 -1.40
CA ALA A 103 17.81 2.28 -0.75
C ALA A 103 17.87 1.84 0.72
N ALA A 104 18.50 0.69 1.02
CA ALA A 104 18.71 0.23 2.39
C ALA A 104 19.53 1.24 3.20
N GLY A 105 20.65 1.71 2.67
CA GLY A 105 21.47 2.72 3.35
C GLY A 105 20.73 4.03 3.59
N TRP A 106 19.87 4.43 2.66
CA TRP A 106 19.04 5.63 2.82
C TRP A 106 17.94 5.43 3.89
N VAL A 107 17.27 4.26 3.89
CA VAL A 107 16.30 3.90 4.93
C VAL A 107 16.96 3.82 6.29
N ASP A 108 18.14 3.16 6.39
CA ASP A 108 18.88 3.06 7.64
C ASP A 108 19.27 4.46 8.17
N TRP A 109 19.76 5.34 7.29
CA TRP A 109 20.09 6.72 7.66
C TRP A 109 18.85 7.50 8.13
N LEU A 110 17.72 7.39 7.41
CA LEU A 110 16.47 8.03 7.80
C LEU A 110 15.95 7.49 9.13
N MET A 111 16.00 6.16 9.33
CA MET A 111 15.58 5.52 10.56
C MET A 111 16.47 5.92 11.74
N ALA A 112 17.79 5.99 11.56
CA ALA A 112 18.73 6.43 12.59
C ALA A 112 18.51 7.89 12.97
N ARG A 113 18.14 8.74 12.02
CA ARG A 113 17.98 10.18 12.21
C ARG A 113 16.60 10.58 12.74
N TYR A 114 15.55 9.96 12.25
CA TYR A 114 14.14 10.36 12.43
C TYR A 114 13.24 9.24 12.98
N GLY A 115 13.80 8.10 13.30
CA GLY A 115 13.05 6.93 13.77
C GLY A 115 12.09 6.38 12.69
N PHE A 116 10.86 6.07 13.07
CA PHE A 116 9.85 5.50 12.16
C PHE A 116 9.05 6.56 11.36
N VAL A 117 9.23 7.85 11.67
CA VAL A 117 8.48 8.96 11.05
C VAL A 117 8.60 8.98 9.51
N PRO A 118 9.77 8.77 8.90
CA PRO A 118 9.88 8.70 7.44
C PRO A 118 9.01 7.64 6.80
N LEU A 119 8.91 6.46 7.40
CA LEU A 119 8.05 5.39 6.90
C LEU A 119 6.57 5.78 6.98
N LEU A 120 6.17 6.40 8.07
CA LEU A 120 4.81 6.90 8.25
C LEU A 120 4.46 7.92 7.16
N VAL A 121 5.31 8.92 6.94
CA VAL A 121 5.08 9.95 5.92
C VAL A 121 5.06 9.36 4.53
N LEU A 122 6.03 8.52 4.18
CA LEU A 122 6.09 7.86 2.88
C LEU A 122 4.89 6.94 2.63
N SER A 123 4.36 6.28 3.67
CA SER A 123 3.19 5.41 3.54
C SER A 123 1.88 6.18 3.34
N ALA A 124 1.81 7.42 3.82
CA ALA A 124 0.65 8.28 3.66
C ALA A 124 0.55 8.87 2.24
N ILE A 125 1.68 9.05 1.55
CA ILE A 125 1.72 9.66 0.22
C ILE A 125 1.68 8.54 -0.85
N PRO A 126 0.86 8.67 -1.91
CA PRO A 126 0.90 7.75 -3.05
C PRO A 126 2.23 7.90 -3.78
N ASN A 127 3.15 6.97 -3.59
CA ASN A 127 4.43 6.98 -4.30
C ASN A 127 4.95 5.56 -4.52
N PRO A 128 5.56 5.26 -5.68
CA PRO A 128 6.11 3.94 -5.98
C PRO A 128 7.35 3.61 -5.13
N LEU A 129 7.98 4.61 -4.52
CA LEU A 129 9.18 4.40 -3.69
C LEU A 129 8.84 3.69 -2.39
N PHE A 130 7.60 3.81 -1.91
CA PHE A 130 7.18 3.16 -0.68
C PHE A 130 7.16 1.62 -0.80
N GLU A 131 6.84 1.09 -1.98
CA GLU A 131 6.88 -0.35 -2.26
C GLU A 131 8.29 -0.92 -2.05
N PHE A 132 9.31 -0.17 -2.48
CA PHE A 132 10.71 -0.52 -2.19
C PHE A 132 11.06 -0.36 -0.70
N ALA A 133 10.44 0.58 -0.01
CA ALA A 133 10.68 0.80 1.42
C ALA A 133 10.25 -0.41 2.26
N GLY A 134 9.13 -1.06 1.92
CA GLY A 134 8.68 -2.30 2.58
C GLY A 134 9.70 -3.43 2.44
N ILE A 135 10.15 -3.72 1.22
CA ILE A 135 11.17 -4.73 0.95
C ILE A 135 12.49 -4.38 1.67
N THR A 136 12.89 -3.11 1.62
CA THR A 136 14.12 -2.65 2.26
C THR A 136 14.04 -2.78 3.78
N ALA A 137 12.91 -2.38 4.39
CA ALA A 137 12.70 -2.52 5.84
C ALA A 137 12.80 -3.99 6.29
N GLY A 138 12.28 -4.93 5.50
CA GLY A 138 12.44 -6.36 5.74
C GLY A 138 13.90 -6.82 5.58
N ALA A 139 14.58 -6.39 4.52
CA ALA A 139 15.97 -6.74 4.25
C ALA A 139 16.93 -6.21 5.31
N VAL A 140 16.68 -5.06 5.91
CA VAL A 140 17.50 -4.52 7.03
C VAL A 140 17.07 -5.04 8.40
N ARG A 141 16.11 -5.99 8.44
CA ARG A 141 15.57 -6.58 9.68
C ARG A 141 15.00 -5.52 10.66
N MET A 142 14.36 -4.49 10.12
CA MET A 142 13.63 -3.55 10.96
C MET A 142 12.61 -4.32 11.81
N ASN A 143 12.35 -3.86 13.04
CA ASN A 143 11.33 -4.49 13.87
C ASN A 143 9.96 -4.47 13.18
N PHE A 144 9.38 -5.64 12.94
CA PHE A 144 8.13 -5.82 12.20
C PHE A 144 6.97 -5.00 12.78
N TRP A 145 6.84 -4.95 14.10
CA TRP A 145 5.75 -4.20 14.74
C TRP A 145 5.89 -2.69 14.54
N ARG A 146 7.11 -2.16 14.59
CA ARG A 146 7.37 -0.75 14.30
C ARG A 146 7.04 -0.42 12.85
N PHE A 147 7.43 -1.29 11.92
CA PHE A 147 7.07 -1.17 10.52
C PHE A 147 5.55 -1.20 10.35
N LEU A 148 4.88 -2.20 10.90
CA LEU A 148 3.43 -2.40 10.78
C LEU A 148 2.63 -1.19 11.31
N VAL A 149 3.00 -0.68 12.49
CA VAL A 149 2.33 0.48 13.10
C VAL A 149 2.53 1.73 12.24
N ALA A 150 3.76 2.00 11.77
CA ALA A 150 4.03 3.15 10.91
C ALA A 150 3.21 3.09 9.61
N VAL A 151 3.18 1.92 8.97
CA VAL A 151 2.41 1.68 7.74
C VAL A 151 0.92 1.80 7.99
N ALA A 152 0.41 1.18 9.05
CA ALA A 152 -1.02 1.23 9.39
C ALA A 152 -1.49 2.67 9.58
N ILE A 153 -0.76 3.49 10.35
CA ILE A 153 -1.10 4.91 10.56
C ILE A 153 -1.03 5.67 9.23
N GLY A 154 0.03 5.50 8.45
CA GLY A 154 0.19 6.20 7.18
C GLY A 154 -0.88 5.80 6.15
N LYS A 155 -1.19 4.50 6.01
CA LYS A 155 -2.26 4.03 5.11
C LYS A 155 -3.64 4.50 5.57
N THR A 156 -3.90 4.52 6.88
CA THR A 156 -5.15 5.08 7.42
C THR A 156 -5.27 6.56 7.07
N THR A 157 -4.22 7.35 7.29
CA THR A 157 -4.18 8.76 6.89
C THR A 157 -4.43 8.93 5.40
N ARG A 158 -3.79 8.11 4.55
CA ARG A 158 -4.00 8.12 3.10
C ARG A 158 -5.45 7.86 2.72
N VAL A 159 -6.07 6.83 3.32
CA VAL A 159 -7.47 6.48 3.01
C VAL A 159 -8.41 7.58 3.46
N ILE A 160 -8.19 8.20 4.63
CA ILE A 160 -8.96 9.36 5.09
C ILE A 160 -8.87 10.51 4.07
N LEU A 161 -7.67 10.82 3.61
CA LEU A 161 -7.47 11.87 2.59
C LEU A 161 -8.17 11.51 1.29
N LEU A 162 -8.15 10.25 0.85
CA LEU A 162 -8.85 9.80 -0.35
C LEU A 162 -10.36 9.96 -0.20
N VAL A 163 -10.94 9.64 0.95
CA VAL A 163 -12.37 9.83 1.22
C VAL A 163 -12.72 11.32 1.17
N ILE A 164 -12.01 12.17 1.92
CA ILE A 164 -12.29 13.61 2.01
C ILE A 164 -12.15 14.28 0.64
N ILE A 165 -11.01 14.08 -0.02
CA ILE A 165 -10.73 14.72 -1.33
C ILE A 165 -11.62 14.13 -2.41
N GLY A 166 -11.84 12.81 -2.40
CA GLY A 166 -12.68 12.14 -3.38
C GLY A 166 -14.13 12.60 -3.30
N GLN A 167 -14.70 12.70 -2.11
CA GLN A 167 -16.05 13.23 -1.91
C GLN A 167 -16.14 14.69 -2.38
N ALA A 168 -15.19 15.54 -1.98
CA ALA A 168 -15.16 16.94 -2.38
C ALA A 168 -15.07 17.13 -3.91
N LEU A 169 -14.29 16.28 -4.60
CA LEU A 169 -14.23 16.31 -6.07
C LEU A 169 -15.53 15.85 -6.71
N LEU A 170 -16.14 14.76 -6.23
CA LEU A 170 -17.41 14.27 -6.76
C LEU A 170 -18.52 15.32 -6.59
N ASP A 171 -18.55 16.02 -5.46
CA ASP A 171 -19.52 17.09 -5.20
C ASP A 171 -19.27 18.32 -6.09
N ALA A 172 -17.99 18.68 -6.32
CA ALA A 172 -17.63 19.80 -7.19
C ALA A 172 -17.99 19.58 -8.67
N PHE A 173 -18.00 18.32 -9.12
CA PHE A 173 -18.37 17.97 -10.49
C PHE A 173 -19.82 17.51 -10.63
N GLU A 174 -20.65 17.62 -9.59
CA GLU A 174 -22.05 17.16 -9.57
C GLU A 174 -22.21 15.70 -10.01
N ILE A 175 -21.18 14.90 -9.78
CA ILE A 175 -21.17 13.47 -10.07
C ILE A 175 -21.68 12.75 -8.81
N GLY A 176 -22.99 12.68 -8.69
CA GLY A 176 -23.67 12.07 -7.55
C GLY A 176 -24.69 11.04 -7.97
#